data_7c29502d108411d0105f59e654bdc6fc
#
_entry.id   7c29502d108411d0105f59e654bdc6fc
#
_cell.length_a   1.000
_cell.length_b   1.000
_cell.length_c   1.000
_cell.angle_alpha   90.00
_cell.angle_beta   90.00
_cell.angle_gamma   90.00
#
_symmetry.space_group_name_H-M   'P 1'
#
loop_
_entity.id
_entity.type
_entity.pdbx_description
1 polymer ?
#
loop_
_entity_poly.entity_id
_entity_poly.type
_entity_poly.pdbx_seq_one_letter_code
_entity_poly.pdbx_strand_id
1 'polypeptide(L)'
;GATMRTAKVQNKAGQFVEPSLAQANKAMEGIKFNADFTANMDDPSSGYPIVGITWLLVPKDYADNKKAAEIKRLLTWILTTGQGINNQLEFTRIPQSVTEKVLAEVNKIK
;
A
#
# COMPACT_ATOMS: atom_id res chain seq x y z
N GLY A 1 -5.31 -16.43 -15.43
CA GLY A 1 -6.59 -15.86 -15.08
C GLY A 1 -7.36 -16.74 -14.13
N ALA A 2 -8.04 -16.15 -13.16
CA ALA A 2 -8.84 -16.89 -12.20
C ALA A 2 -10.02 -17.59 -12.89
N THR A 3 -10.18 -18.88 -12.65
CA THR A 3 -11.33 -19.67 -13.13
C THR A 3 -12.56 -19.51 -12.23
N MET A 4 -12.40 -18.94 -11.05
CA MET A 4 -13.47 -18.69 -10.09
C MET A 4 -14.19 -17.37 -10.38
N ARG A 5 -15.50 -17.40 -10.21
CA ARG A 5 -16.32 -16.19 -10.27
C ARG A 5 -16.20 -15.41 -8.96
N THR A 6 -16.17 -14.11 -9.06
CA THR A 6 -16.15 -13.19 -7.90
C THR A 6 -17.52 -12.57 -7.69
N ALA A 7 -17.87 -12.34 -6.43
CA ALA A 7 -19.10 -11.67 -6.06
C ALA A 7 -18.89 -10.16 -5.93
N LYS A 8 -19.94 -9.37 -6.24
CA LYS A 8 -20.00 -7.98 -5.83
C LYS A 8 -20.27 -7.89 -4.35
N VAL A 9 -19.61 -6.95 -3.68
CA VAL A 9 -19.79 -6.70 -2.25
C VAL A 9 -20.30 -5.27 -2.04
N GLN A 10 -21.28 -5.10 -1.17
CA GLN A 10 -21.82 -3.78 -0.87
C GLN A 10 -20.85 -3.01 0.02
N ASN A 11 -20.49 -1.80 -0.41
CA ASN A 11 -19.65 -0.89 0.38
C ASN A 11 -20.51 -0.03 1.33
N LYS A 12 -19.86 0.77 2.16
CA LYS A 12 -20.53 1.66 3.13
C LYS A 12 -21.47 2.69 2.48
N ALA A 13 -21.21 3.07 1.24
CA ALA A 13 -22.08 3.96 0.47
C ALA A 13 -23.30 3.25 -0.14
N GLY A 14 -23.49 1.95 0.14
CA GLY A 14 -24.60 1.15 -0.38
C GLY A 14 -24.41 0.67 -1.83
N GLN A 15 -23.23 0.85 -2.42
CA GLN A 15 -22.92 0.43 -3.77
C GLN A 15 -22.40 -1.00 -3.81
N PHE A 16 -22.92 -1.83 -4.74
CA PHE A 16 -22.39 -3.17 -5.01
C PHE A 16 -21.21 -3.06 -5.97
N VAL A 17 -20.02 -3.39 -5.49
CA VAL A 17 -18.75 -3.16 -6.18
C VAL A 17 -18.06 -4.48 -6.51
N GLU A 18 -17.55 -4.61 -7.71
CA GLU A 18 -16.73 -5.76 -8.14
C GLU A 18 -15.28 -5.62 -7.64
N PRO A 19 -14.62 -6.74 -7.29
CA PRO A 19 -13.20 -6.71 -6.99
C PRO A 19 -12.40 -6.41 -8.26
N SER A 20 -11.76 -5.25 -8.29
CA SER A 20 -10.87 -4.83 -9.36
C SER A 20 -9.79 -3.91 -8.80
N LEU A 21 -8.65 -3.79 -9.52
CA LEU A 21 -7.58 -2.87 -9.13
C LEU A 21 -8.08 -1.42 -9.02
N ALA A 22 -8.94 -1.00 -9.93
CA ALA A 22 -9.50 0.36 -9.90
C ALA A 22 -10.35 0.60 -8.65
N GLN A 23 -11.16 -0.37 -8.25
CA GLN A 23 -12.00 -0.24 -7.05
C GLN A 23 -11.20 -0.39 -5.75
N ALA A 24 -10.15 -1.20 -5.75
CA ALA A 24 -9.23 -1.30 -4.63
C ALA A 24 -8.41 0.00 -4.47
N ASN A 25 -7.91 0.59 -5.56
CA ASN A 25 -7.26 1.91 -5.52
C ASN A 25 -8.20 2.99 -4.96
N LYS A 26 -9.45 2.99 -5.40
CA LYS A 26 -10.46 3.94 -4.91
C LYS A 26 -10.71 3.79 -3.39
N ALA A 27 -10.72 2.57 -2.89
CA ALA A 27 -10.80 2.31 -1.45
C ALA A 27 -9.57 2.84 -0.71
N MET A 28 -8.37 2.65 -1.27
CA MET A 28 -7.11 3.11 -0.67
C MET A 28 -7.00 4.64 -0.59
N GLU A 29 -7.53 5.37 -1.56
CA GLU A 29 -7.52 6.84 -1.58
C GLU A 29 -8.24 7.46 -0.37
N GLY A 30 -9.25 6.79 0.17
CA GLY A 30 -10.02 7.23 1.33
C GLY A 30 -9.40 6.88 2.68
N ILE A 31 -8.31 6.11 2.70
CA ILE A 31 -7.71 5.63 3.95
C ILE A 31 -6.80 6.70 4.54
N LYS A 32 -6.99 6.94 5.84
CA LYS A 32 -6.13 7.84 6.62
C LYS A 32 -5.04 7.04 7.32
N PHE A 33 -3.79 7.38 7.03
CA PHE A 33 -2.62 6.80 7.66
C PHE A 33 -2.22 7.60 8.90
N ASN A 34 -1.88 6.89 9.98
CA ASN A 34 -1.27 7.46 11.17
C ASN A 34 0.18 7.90 10.88
N ALA A 35 0.82 8.58 11.83
CA ALA A 35 2.20 9.05 11.70
C ALA A 35 3.22 7.90 11.51
N ASP A 36 2.90 6.71 12.03
CA ASP A 36 3.69 5.48 11.90
C ASP A 36 3.28 4.63 10.68
N PHE A 37 2.44 5.17 9.79
CA PHE A 37 1.86 4.53 8.60
C PHE A 37 0.93 3.34 8.86
N THR A 38 0.53 3.10 10.10
CA THR A 38 -0.60 2.22 10.37
C THR A 38 -1.90 2.88 9.91
N ALA A 39 -2.89 2.07 9.57
CA ALA A 39 -4.18 2.57 9.14
C ALA A 39 -5.29 1.58 9.51
N ASN A 40 -6.48 2.12 9.79
CA ASN A 40 -7.68 1.30 9.82
C ASN A 40 -8.20 1.12 8.40
N MET A 41 -8.28 -0.15 7.98
CA MET A 41 -8.75 -0.56 6.65
C MET A 41 -10.21 -0.98 6.64
N ASP A 42 -10.87 -0.96 7.79
CA ASP A 42 -12.23 -1.46 7.92
C ASP A 42 -13.21 -0.55 7.20
N ASP A 43 -14.04 -1.15 6.36
CA ASP A 43 -15.19 -0.54 5.71
C ASP A 43 -14.90 0.85 5.09
N PRO A 44 -14.03 0.94 4.07
CA PRO A 44 -13.72 2.19 3.42
C PRO A 44 -14.99 2.85 2.83
N SER A 45 -15.02 4.17 2.81
CA SER A 45 -16.20 4.95 2.39
C SER A 45 -16.52 4.82 0.91
N SER A 46 -15.62 4.32 0.09
CA SER A 46 -15.78 4.13 -1.36
C SER A 46 -14.91 3.00 -1.88
N GLY A 47 -15.18 2.53 -3.10
CA GLY A 47 -14.46 1.45 -3.72
C GLY A 47 -14.83 0.08 -3.17
N TYR A 48 -13.96 -0.92 -3.39
CA TYR A 48 -14.17 -2.28 -2.91
C TYR A 48 -13.91 -2.35 -1.40
N PRO A 49 -14.87 -2.90 -0.60
CA PRO A 49 -14.80 -2.77 0.85
C PRO A 49 -13.79 -3.69 1.54
N ILE A 50 -13.29 -4.71 0.85
CA ILE A 50 -12.33 -5.67 1.41
C ILE A 50 -10.96 -5.41 0.77
N VAL A 51 -10.15 -4.60 1.43
CA VAL A 51 -8.77 -4.28 1.02
C VAL A 51 -7.82 -4.48 2.20
N GLY A 52 -6.56 -4.73 1.91
CA GLY A 52 -5.53 -4.90 2.91
C GLY A 52 -4.20 -4.31 2.48
N ILE A 53 -3.38 -3.95 3.44
CA ILE A 53 -2.02 -3.45 3.24
C ILE A 53 -1.05 -4.39 3.97
N THR A 54 0.11 -4.59 3.40
CA THR A 54 1.23 -5.28 4.04
C THR A 54 2.24 -4.24 4.50
N TRP A 55 2.76 -4.39 5.71
CA TRP A 55 3.78 -3.53 6.30
C TRP A 55 5.10 -4.25 6.44
N LEU A 56 6.18 -3.53 6.18
CA LEU A 56 7.54 -3.93 6.52
C LEU A 56 7.96 -3.18 7.79
N LEU A 57 8.36 -3.93 8.82
CA LEU A 57 8.94 -3.35 10.03
C LEU A 57 10.46 -3.27 9.86
N VAL A 58 10.97 -2.06 9.86
CA VAL A 58 12.37 -1.78 9.58
C VAL A 58 12.96 -0.91 10.70
N PRO A 59 14.09 -1.32 11.31
CA PRO A 59 14.80 -0.46 12.25
C PRO A 59 15.27 0.84 11.60
N LYS A 60 15.28 1.92 12.37
CA LYS A 60 15.83 3.21 11.89
C LYS A 60 17.33 3.32 12.02
N ASP A 61 17.89 2.62 13.00
CA ASP A 61 19.32 2.68 13.33
C ASP A 61 19.96 1.30 13.15
N TYR A 62 21.09 1.28 12.47
CA TYR A 62 21.90 0.09 12.22
C TYR A 62 23.33 0.30 12.74
N ALA A 63 23.91 -0.71 13.35
CA ALA A 63 25.31 -0.69 13.73
C ALA A 63 26.24 -0.69 12.51
N ASP A 64 25.79 -1.27 11.38
CA ASP A 64 26.53 -1.32 10.12
C ASP A 64 25.95 -0.31 9.12
N ASN A 65 26.73 0.73 8.84
CA ASN A 65 26.36 1.79 7.91
C ASN A 65 26.14 1.28 6.46
N LYS A 66 26.88 0.23 6.05
CA LYS A 66 26.71 -0.38 4.72
C LYS A 66 25.35 -1.07 4.63
N LYS A 67 24.98 -1.80 5.67
CA LYS A 67 23.67 -2.44 5.76
C LYS A 67 22.55 -1.40 5.76
N ALA A 68 22.67 -0.32 6.51
CA ALA A 68 21.72 0.78 6.49
C ALA A 68 21.53 1.35 5.07
N ALA A 69 22.62 1.59 4.35
CA ALA A 69 22.58 2.10 2.97
C ALA A 69 21.86 1.14 2.01
N GLU A 70 22.13 -0.17 2.10
CA GLU A 70 21.49 -1.18 1.25
C GLU A 70 20.00 -1.34 1.57
N ILE A 71 19.60 -1.33 2.82
CA ILE A 71 18.19 -1.34 3.23
C ILE A 71 17.46 -0.11 2.69
N LYS A 72 18.08 1.05 2.80
CA LYS A 72 17.52 2.30 2.26
C LYS A 72 17.32 2.23 0.74
N ARG A 73 18.28 1.69 -0.01
CA ARG A 73 18.18 1.47 -1.45
C ARG A 73 17.04 0.52 -1.80
N LEU A 74 16.94 -0.62 -1.10
CA LEU A 74 15.89 -1.60 -1.30
C LEU A 74 14.50 -0.99 -1.07
N LEU A 75 14.31 -0.29 0.05
CA LEU A 75 13.03 0.34 0.39
C LEU A 75 12.66 1.43 -0.63
N THR A 76 13.62 2.23 -1.06
CA THR A 76 13.42 3.24 -2.11
C THR A 76 12.97 2.58 -3.41
N TRP A 77 13.61 1.48 -3.82
CA TRP A 77 13.22 0.73 -5.00
C TRP A 77 11.80 0.14 -4.87
N ILE A 78 11.47 -0.46 -3.73
CA ILE A 78 10.12 -1.01 -3.45
C ILE A 78 9.06 0.07 -3.59
N LEU A 79 9.32 1.26 -3.05
CA LEU A 79 8.36 2.37 -3.02
C LEU A 79 8.26 3.15 -4.34
N THR A 80 9.19 2.95 -5.25
CA THR A 80 9.25 3.66 -6.54
C THR A 80 9.10 2.69 -7.71
N THR A 81 10.21 2.21 -8.24
CA THR A 81 10.25 1.31 -9.41
C THR A 81 9.45 0.03 -9.17
N GLY A 82 9.58 -0.57 -7.98
CA GLY A 82 8.87 -1.79 -7.61
C GLY A 82 7.35 -1.66 -7.66
N GLN A 83 6.81 -0.48 -7.33
CA GLN A 83 5.37 -0.22 -7.47
C GLN A 83 4.85 -0.37 -8.91
N GLY A 84 5.72 -0.19 -9.90
CA GLY A 84 5.38 -0.38 -11.32
C GLY A 84 5.03 -1.82 -11.69
N ILE A 85 5.50 -2.79 -10.90
CA ILE A 85 5.27 -4.23 -11.14
C ILE A 85 3.90 -4.66 -10.59
N ASN A 86 3.38 -3.96 -9.59
CA ASN A 86 2.18 -4.37 -8.84
C ASN A 86 0.99 -4.67 -9.74
N ASN A 87 0.70 -3.84 -10.72
CA ASN A 87 -0.46 -4.02 -11.59
C ASN A 87 -0.38 -5.31 -12.42
N GLN A 88 0.83 -5.76 -12.78
CA GLN A 88 1.02 -7.01 -13.50
C GLN A 88 0.74 -8.24 -12.63
N LEU A 89 0.87 -8.07 -11.31
CA LEU A 89 0.62 -9.08 -10.29
C LEU A 89 -0.75 -8.94 -9.62
N GLU A 90 -1.62 -8.10 -10.20
CA GLU A 90 -2.97 -7.83 -9.67
C GLU A 90 -2.95 -7.20 -8.25
N PHE A 91 -1.90 -6.46 -7.92
CA PHE A 91 -1.81 -5.63 -6.70
C PHE A 91 -1.98 -4.15 -7.02
N THR A 92 -2.53 -3.42 -6.08
CA THR A 92 -2.64 -1.96 -6.15
C THR A 92 -1.29 -1.29 -5.88
N ARG A 93 -1.19 -0.01 -6.22
CA ARG A 93 -0.07 0.84 -5.83
C ARG A 93 -0.41 1.62 -4.57
N ILE A 94 0.60 1.93 -3.78
CA ILE A 94 0.46 2.88 -2.69
C ILE A 94 0.19 4.28 -3.28
N PRO A 95 -0.77 5.05 -2.74
CA PRO A 95 -1.01 6.42 -3.19
C PRO A 95 0.27 7.26 -3.12
N GLN A 96 0.52 8.10 -4.13
CA GLN A 96 1.75 8.88 -4.24
C GLN A 96 1.99 9.77 -3.02
N SER A 97 0.94 10.40 -2.50
CA SER A 97 1.03 11.23 -1.29
C SER A 97 1.54 10.47 -0.05
N VAL A 98 1.22 9.18 0.04
CA VAL A 98 1.72 8.29 1.11
C VAL A 98 3.16 7.89 0.81
N THR A 99 3.47 7.51 -0.42
CA THR A 99 4.82 7.14 -0.86
C THR A 99 5.84 8.23 -0.54
N GLU A 100 5.52 9.47 -0.82
CA GLU A 100 6.41 10.63 -0.53
C GLU A 100 6.72 10.75 0.96
N LYS A 101 5.71 10.58 1.81
CA LYS A 101 5.89 10.61 3.28
C LYS A 101 6.73 9.42 3.77
N VAL A 102 6.50 8.24 3.24
CA VAL A 102 7.27 7.04 3.61
C VAL A 102 8.72 7.18 3.16
N LEU A 103 8.98 7.69 1.96
CA LEU A 103 10.35 7.96 1.47
C LEU A 103 11.09 8.96 2.36
N ALA A 104 10.40 9.99 2.87
CA ALA A 104 11.00 10.93 3.82
C ALA A 104 11.45 10.22 5.11
N GLU A 105 10.68 9.24 5.60
CA GLU A 105 11.09 8.42 6.76
C GLU A 105 12.21 7.43 6.42
N VAL A 106 12.17 6.81 5.23
CA VAL A 106 13.25 5.93 4.75
C VAL A 106 14.58 6.67 4.68
N ASN A 107 14.59 7.93 4.27
CA ASN A 107 15.80 8.75 4.20
C ASN A 107 16.44 9.02 5.58
N LYS A 108 15.69 8.86 6.66
CA LYS A 108 16.20 9.01 8.04
C LYS A 108 16.88 7.74 8.58
N ILE A 109 16.86 6.63 7.87
CA ILE A 109 17.54 5.39 8.24
C ILE A 109 19.06 5.63 8.23
N LYS A 110 19.73 5.24 9.27
CA LYS A 110 21.17 5.41 9.45
C LYS A 110 21.79 4.24 10.21
#